data_b4acd9ac29eaa80d2a3226e7683343d5
#
_entry.id   b4acd9ac29eaa80d2a3226e7683343d5
#
_cell.length_a   1.000
_cell.length_b   1.000
_cell.length_c   1.000
_cell.angle_alpha   90.00
_cell.angle_beta   90.00
_cell.angle_gamma   90.00
#
_symmetry.space_group_name_H-M   'P 1'
#
loop_
_entity.id
_entity.type
_entity.pdbx_description
1 polymer ?
#
loop_
_entity_poly.entity_id
_entity_poly.type
_entity_poly.pdbx_seq_one_letter_code
_entity_poly.pdbx_strand_id
1 'polypeptide(L)'
;MAKKTDETRRRWDVAIKDKNFDCIRNLPVAETRPDHFDRALADGKVSTNVYLRRIHNHALGMEWLLKSVIPRLKWPKLKFKDKRAITIEEHQAIVAREQNPERKAFYELAWHLGASQSDMAYLEAENIDWENNVISFARKKTGTIALMRFDEGMAAILRCLPASGALFPYLRTVRASDRATEFKQRCERLGIHGITLHSYRYAWAERAKRAGYPERFAQEALGHNSKAVHRAYARQAKVELPSLGDFERQRAVFLENKPPVPVALVVNG
;
A
#
# COMPACT_ATOMS: atom_id res chain seq x y z
N MET A 1 20.63 -8.54 -15.08
CA MET A 1 19.64 -8.95 -14.05
C MET A 1 19.70 -7.98 -12.87
N ALA A 2 18.58 -7.38 -12.46
CA ALA A 2 18.54 -6.52 -11.29
C ALA A 2 18.93 -7.31 -10.02
N LYS A 3 19.84 -6.77 -9.20
CA LYS A 3 20.32 -7.40 -7.97
C LYS A 3 19.14 -7.55 -6.99
N LYS A 4 18.77 -8.79 -6.69
CA LYS A 4 17.68 -9.04 -5.71
C LYS A 4 18.11 -8.52 -4.34
N THR A 5 17.20 -7.85 -3.63
CA THR A 5 17.44 -7.40 -2.25
C THR A 5 17.61 -8.59 -1.32
N ASP A 6 18.35 -8.44 -0.23
CA ASP A 6 18.56 -9.51 0.77
C ASP A 6 17.24 -10.01 1.38
N GLU A 7 16.26 -9.12 1.56
CA GLU A 7 14.92 -9.51 2.00
C GLU A 7 14.21 -10.42 0.97
N THR A 8 14.40 -10.17 -0.32
CA THR A 8 13.85 -11.02 -1.38
C THR A 8 14.52 -12.39 -1.37
N ARG A 9 15.85 -12.46 -1.18
CA ARG A 9 16.58 -13.71 -1.05
C ARG A 9 16.08 -14.51 0.15
N ARG A 10 16.03 -13.89 1.33
CA ARG A 10 15.51 -14.53 2.55
C ARG A 10 14.11 -15.10 2.38
N ARG A 11 13.21 -14.39 1.70
CA ARG A 11 11.86 -14.90 1.42
C ARG A 11 11.86 -16.12 0.51
N TRP A 12 12.74 -16.16 -0.47
CA TRP A 12 12.93 -17.35 -1.30
C TRP A 12 13.47 -18.52 -0.49
N ASP A 13 14.48 -18.29 0.34
CA ASP A 13 15.09 -19.32 1.19
C ASP A 13 14.07 -19.96 2.15
N VAL A 14 13.18 -19.15 2.70
CA VAL A 14 12.07 -19.66 3.52
C VAL A 14 11.04 -20.40 2.68
N ALA A 15 10.71 -19.89 1.51
CA ALA A 15 9.66 -20.47 0.66
C ALA A 15 10.04 -21.82 0.09
N ILE A 16 11.30 -22.00 -0.36
CA ILE A 16 11.78 -23.27 -0.90
C ILE A 16 11.89 -24.36 0.15
N LYS A 17 11.93 -24.02 1.44
CA LYS A 17 11.91 -24.97 2.57
C LYS A 17 10.50 -25.40 2.98
N ASP A 18 9.45 -24.93 2.29
CA ASP A 18 8.08 -25.37 2.55
C ASP A 18 7.97 -26.87 2.29
N LYS A 19 7.50 -27.63 3.31
CA LYS A 19 7.33 -29.08 3.24
C LYS A 19 6.40 -29.52 2.11
N ASN A 20 5.48 -28.66 1.67
CA ASN A 20 4.61 -28.98 0.55
C ASN A 20 5.39 -29.15 -0.78
N PHE A 21 6.65 -28.71 -0.84
CA PHE A 21 7.52 -28.93 -1.99
C PHE A 21 8.32 -30.22 -1.91
N ASP A 22 8.25 -30.98 -0.82
CA ASP A 22 9.06 -32.21 -0.66
C ASP A 22 8.73 -33.24 -1.74
N CYS A 23 7.47 -33.30 -2.19
CA CYS A 23 7.05 -34.20 -3.27
C CYS A 23 7.65 -33.86 -4.66
N ILE A 24 8.24 -32.68 -4.82
CA ILE A 24 8.85 -32.22 -6.09
C ILE A 24 10.31 -31.80 -5.91
N ARG A 25 10.82 -31.71 -4.69
CA ARG A 25 12.12 -31.11 -4.37
C ARG A 25 13.29 -31.74 -5.09
N ASN A 26 13.28 -33.06 -5.21
CA ASN A 26 14.36 -33.85 -5.80
C ASN A 26 14.04 -34.38 -7.19
N LEU A 27 12.92 -33.97 -7.77
CA LEU A 27 12.55 -34.34 -9.15
C LEU A 27 13.23 -33.40 -10.14
N PRO A 28 13.79 -33.93 -11.23
CA PRO A 28 14.17 -33.13 -12.37
C PRO A 28 12.96 -32.30 -12.87
N VAL A 29 13.20 -31.04 -13.20
CA VAL A 29 12.10 -30.14 -13.62
C VAL A 29 11.33 -30.72 -14.81
N ALA A 30 12.03 -31.34 -15.76
CA ALA A 30 11.43 -31.95 -16.95
C ALA A 30 10.51 -33.15 -16.63
N GLU A 31 10.67 -33.77 -15.47
CA GLU A 31 9.87 -34.93 -15.05
C GLU A 31 8.65 -34.54 -14.19
N THR A 32 8.46 -33.22 -13.95
CA THR A 32 7.32 -32.77 -13.18
C THR A 32 6.02 -32.95 -13.96
N ARG A 33 4.99 -33.46 -13.29
CA ARG A 33 3.67 -33.76 -13.83
C ARG A 33 2.57 -33.03 -13.06
N PRO A 34 1.36 -32.90 -13.63
CA PRO A 34 0.23 -32.24 -12.97
C PRO A 34 -0.05 -32.77 -11.55
N ASP A 35 -0.02 -34.09 -11.34
CA ASP A 35 -0.27 -34.71 -10.04
C ASP A 35 0.74 -34.31 -8.94
N HIS A 36 1.98 -34.04 -9.33
CA HIS A 36 2.99 -33.53 -8.40
C HIS A 36 2.65 -32.12 -7.92
N PHE A 37 2.16 -31.27 -8.82
CA PHE A 37 1.76 -29.90 -8.49
C PHE A 37 0.46 -29.87 -7.69
N ASP A 38 -0.50 -30.74 -8.04
CA ASP A 38 -1.74 -30.87 -7.28
C ASP A 38 -1.46 -31.29 -5.83
N ARG A 39 -0.57 -32.26 -5.60
CA ARG A 39 -0.11 -32.65 -4.25
C ARG A 39 0.56 -31.48 -3.51
N ALA A 40 1.46 -30.75 -4.14
CA ALA A 40 2.12 -29.61 -3.53
C ALA A 40 1.14 -28.47 -3.17
N LEU A 41 0.03 -28.35 -3.90
CA LEU A 41 -0.97 -27.30 -3.74
C LEU A 41 -2.13 -27.71 -2.81
N ALA A 42 -2.39 -29.00 -2.61
CA ALA A 42 -3.52 -29.52 -1.84
C ALA A 42 -3.57 -28.92 -0.41
N ASP A 43 -2.46 -29.00 0.32
CA ASP A 43 -2.29 -28.45 1.66
C ASP A 43 -1.50 -27.14 1.68
N GLY A 44 -1.22 -26.61 0.49
CA GLY A 44 -0.37 -25.45 0.29
C GLY A 44 -1.06 -24.13 0.69
N LYS A 45 -0.29 -23.24 1.31
CA LYS A 45 -0.70 -21.88 1.62
C LYS A 45 -0.66 -21.00 0.37
N VAL A 46 -1.15 -19.77 0.48
CA VAL A 46 -1.03 -18.74 -0.58
C VAL A 46 0.42 -18.60 -1.04
N SER A 47 1.38 -18.61 -0.11
CA SER A 47 2.82 -18.55 -0.44
C SER A 47 3.28 -19.73 -1.29
N THR A 48 2.88 -20.95 -0.94
CA THR A 48 3.21 -22.17 -1.70
C THR A 48 2.78 -22.02 -3.16
N ASN A 49 1.53 -21.63 -3.40
CA ASN A 49 1.01 -21.41 -4.74
C ASN A 49 1.78 -20.29 -5.49
N VAL A 50 2.03 -19.16 -4.83
CA VAL A 50 2.76 -18.03 -5.45
C VAL A 50 4.18 -18.43 -5.85
N TYR A 51 4.91 -19.13 -4.99
CA TYR A 51 6.28 -19.52 -5.28
C TYR A 51 6.36 -20.67 -6.30
N LEU A 52 5.45 -21.65 -6.24
CA LEU A 52 5.37 -22.71 -7.24
C LEU A 52 5.12 -22.13 -8.65
N ARG A 53 4.17 -21.18 -8.78
CA ARG A 53 3.94 -20.48 -10.06
C ARG A 53 5.18 -19.74 -10.56
N ARG A 54 5.92 -19.10 -9.66
CA ARG A 54 7.15 -18.37 -10.03
C ARG A 54 8.22 -19.32 -10.52
N ILE A 55 8.42 -20.46 -9.85
CA ILE A 55 9.38 -21.49 -10.24
C ILE A 55 8.96 -22.04 -11.61
N HIS A 56 7.71 -22.45 -11.76
CA HIS A 56 7.16 -22.99 -13.00
C HIS A 56 7.29 -22.01 -14.19
N ASN A 57 6.90 -20.73 -13.99
CA ASN A 57 7.01 -19.73 -15.05
C ASN A 57 8.48 -19.41 -15.40
N HIS A 58 9.38 -19.49 -14.40
CA HIS A 58 10.80 -19.36 -14.67
C HIS A 58 11.33 -20.52 -15.51
N ALA A 59 10.96 -21.76 -15.16
CA ALA A 59 11.35 -22.95 -15.90
C ALA A 59 10.84 -22.93 -17.37
N LEU A 60 9.62 -22.45 -17.58
CA LEU A 60 9.09 -22.22 -18.95
C LEU A 60 9.89 -21.14 -19.68
N GLY A 61 10.19 -20.02 -19.04
CA GLY A 61 10.96 -18.93 -19.63
C GLY A 61 12.42 -19.26 -19.91
N MET A 62 12.96 -20.25 -19.22
CA MET A 62 14.32 -20.80 -19.45
C MET A 62 14.32 -22.04 -20.37
N GLU A 63 13.16 -22.40 -20.92
CA GLU A 63 12.97 -23.57 -21.77
C GLU A 63 13.32 -24.92 -21.12
N TRP A 64 13.41 -24.96 -19.77
CA TRP A 64 13.57 -26.22 -19.02
C TRP A 64 12.29 -27.07 -19.04
N LEU A 65 11.15 -26.42 -19.30
CA LEU A 65 9.85 -27.02 -19.58
C LEU A 65 9.39 -26.56 -20.95
N LEU A 66 9.10 -27.51 -21.84
CA LEU A 66 8.60 -27.21 -23.20
C LEU A 66 7.13 -26.74 -23.18
N LYS A 67 6.38 -27.13 -22.16
CA LYS A 67 4.97 -26.77 -21.99
C LYS A 67 4.61 -26.62 -20.52
N SER A 68 3.50 -25.94 -20.27
CA SER A 68 2.99 -25.77 -18.90
C SER A 68 2.61 -27.12 -18.29
N VAL A 69 3.09 -27.39 -17.07
CA VAL A 69 2.74 -28.61 -16.31
C VAL A 69 1.25 -28.56 -15.93
N ILE A 70 0.76 -27.41 -15.42
CA ILE A 70 -0.66 -27.16 -15.19
C ILE A 70 -1.12 -26.02 -16.09
N PRO A 71 -2.19 -26.20 -16.90
CA PRO A 71 -2.76 -25.11 -17.69
C PRO A 71 -3.15 -23.91 -16.83
N ARG A 72 -3.00 -22.71 -17.34
CA ARG A 72 -3.26 -21.45 -16.61
C ARG A 72 -4.61 -21.43 -15.91
N LEU A 73 -5.66 -21.96 -16.53
CA LEU A 73 -7.02 -21.99 -16.00
C LEU A 73 -7.22 -23.01 -14.87
N LYS A 74 -6.31 -23.98 -14.73
CA LYS A 74 -6.39 -25.03 -13.69
C LYS A 74 -5.63 -24.68 -12.42
N TRP A 75 -4.83 -23.60 -12.44
CA TRP A 75 -4.19 -23.15 -11.21
C TRP A 75 -5.22 -22.71 -10.16
N PRO A 76 -5.13 -23.17 -8.89
CA PRO A 76 -6.04 -22.74 -7.84
C PRO A 76 -6.02 -21.23 -7.68
N LYS A 77 -7.21 -20.62 -7.54
CA LYS A 77 -7.32 -19.18 -7.30
C LYS A 77 -6.71 -18.83 -5.95
N LEU A 78 -5.90 -17.79 -5.92
CA LEU A 78 -5.32 -17.28 -4.68
C LEU A 78 -6.40 -16.55 -3.87
N LYS A 79 -6.69 -17.05 -2.67
CA LYS A 79 -7.58 -16.40 -1.70
C LYS A 79 -6.72 -15.68 -0.68
N PHE A 80 -6.57 -14.37 -0.83
CA PHE A 80 -5.91 -13.53 0.18
C PHE A 80 -6.89 -13.22 1.31
N LYS A 81 -6.38 -13.13 2.54
CA LYS A 81 -7.18 -12.60 3.65
C LYS A 81 -7.63 -11.18 3.32
N ASP A 82 -8.88 -10.90 3.58
CA ASP A 82 -9.40 -9.54 3.44
C ASP A 82 -8.67 -8.61 4.39
N LYS A 83 -8.30 -7.47 3.87
CA LYS A 83 -7.67 -6.38 4.61
C LYS A 83 -8.67 -5.24 4.67
N ARG A 84 -8.79 -4.64 5.83
CA ARG A 84 -9.69 -3.51 6.04
C ARG A 84 -8.95 -2.25 6.46
N ALA A 85 -9.58 -1.13 6.24
CA ALA A 85 -9.17 0.15 6.76
C ALA A 85 -9.37 0.21 8.29
N ILE A 86 -8.65 1.11 8.94
CA ILE A 86 -8.91 1.56 10.29
C ILE A 86 -10.02 2.61 10.21
N THR A 87 -11.04 2.53 11.06
CA THR A 87 -12.06 3.57 11.14
C THR A 87 -11.54 4.78 11.94
N ILE A 88 -12.25 5.90 11.89
CA ILE A 88 -11.88 7.10 12.66
C ILE A 88 -11.95 6.83 14.16
N GLU A 89 -12.97 6.11 14.61
CA GLU A 89 -13.17 5.77 16.01
C GLU A 89 -12.06 4.84 16.52
N GLU A 90 -11.68 3.84 15.72
CA GLU A 90 -10.55 2.96 16.02
C GLU A 90 -9.23 3.73 16.08
N HIS A 91 -8.99 4.63 15.13
CA HIS A 91 -7.81 5.49 15.14
C HIS A 91 -7.74 6.34 16.40
N GLN A 92 -8.84 7.02 16.75
CA GLN A 92 -8.93 7.83 17.97
C GLN A 92 -8.67 7.00 19.24
N ALA A 93 -9.24 5.80 19.33
CA ALA A 93 -9.03 4.89 20.46
C ALA A 93 -7.56 4.44 20.57
N ILE A 94 -6.90 4.14 19.43
CA ILE A 94 -5.48 3.76 19.37
C ILE A 94 -4.60 4.91 19.85
N VAL A 95 -4.83 6.12 19.34
CA VAL A 95 -4.07 7.32 19.70
C VAL A 95 -4.28 7.73 21.15
N ALA A 96 -5.52 7.69 21.63
CA ALA A 96 -5.85 8.03 23.03
C ALA A 96 -5.20 7.07 24.03
N ARG A 97 -5.07 5.79 23.69
CA ARG A 97 -4.46 4.76 24.54
C ARG A 97 -2.94 4.76 24.53
N GLU A 98 -2.33 5.30 23.48
CA GLU A 98 -0.87 5.28 23.35
C GLU A 98 -0.21 6.31 24.26
N GLN A 99 0.64 5.82 25.17
CA GLN A 99 1.34 6.66 26.15
C GLN A 99 2.72 7.12 25.67
N ASN A 100 3.33 6.39 24.74
CA ASN A 100 4.61 6.80 24.18
C ASN A 100 4.40 7.90 23.13
N PRO A 101 4.95 9.11 23.32
CA PRO A 101 4.70 10.25 22.44
C PRO A 101 5.16 10.01 21.00
N GLU A 102 6.29 9.32 20.82
CA GLU A 102 6.81 9.02 19.48
C GLU A 102 5.88 8.06 18.72
N ARG A 103 5.38 7.01 19.37
CA ARG A 103 4.42 6.10 18.74
C ARG A 103 3.07 6.76 18.50
N LYS A 104 2.63 7.61 19.42
CA LYS A 104 1.40 8.37 19.23
C LYS A 104 1.48 9.23 17.98
N ALA A 105 2.50 10.05 17.85
CA ALA A 105 2.74 10.88 16.67
C ALA A 105 2.91 10.03 15.39
N PHE A 106 3.53 8.86 15.50
CA PHE A 106 3.66 7.93 14.39
C PHE A 106 2.31 7.43 13.87
N TYR A 107 1.35 7.11 14.76
CA TYR A 107 0.01 6.67 14.34
C TYR A 107 -0.81 7.83 13.78
N GLU A 108 -0.73 9.00 14.39
CA GLU A 108 -1.37 10.22 13.87
C GLU A 108 -0.83 10.57 12.48
N LEU A 109 0.48 10.56 12.30
CA LEU A 109 1.08 10.84 10.99
C LEU A 109 0.75 9.75 9.96
N ALA A 110 0.62 8.47 10.38
CA ALA A 110 0.16 7.39 9.51
C ALA A 110 -1.24 7.63 8.96
N TRP A 111 -2.12 8.22 9.78
CA TRP A 111 -3.46 8.61 9.38
C TRP A 111 -3.45 9.72 8.32
N HIS A 112 -2.60 10.71 8.49
CA HIS A 112 -2.51 11.85 7.57
C HIS A 112 -1.79 11.53 6.25
N LEU A 113 -0.70 10.79 6.30
CA LEU A 113 0.13 10.51 5.11
C LEU A 113 -0.27 9.25 4.33
N GLY A 114 -0.89 8.26 4.98
CA GLY A 114 -1.09 6.95 4.36
C GLY A 114 0.20 6.28 3.89
N ALA A 115 1.36 6.76 4.32
CA ALA A 115 2.66 6.24 3.95
C ALA A 115 2.91 4.84 4.54
N SER A 116 3.88 4.10 4.00
CA SER A 116 4.23 2.81 4.59
C SER A 116 4.94 3.02 5.93
N GLN A 117 4.79 2.05 6.85
CA GLN A 117 5.49 2.13 8.14
C GLN A 117 7.02 2.28 8.01
N SER A 118 7.59 1.76 6.92
CA SER A 118 9.04 1.88 6.69
C SER A 118 9.41 3.26 6.17
N ASP A 119 8.62 3.83 5.29
CA ASP A 119 8.85 5.20 4.80
C ASP A 119 8.75 6.19 5.96
N MET A 120 7.70 6.07 6.77
CA MET A 120 7.49 6.93 7.93
C MET A 120 8.59 6.82 8.99
N ALA A 121 9.02 5.60 9.33
CA ALA A 121 10.06 5.41 10.35
C ALA A 121 11.43 6.00 9.95
N TYR A 122 11.61 6.32 8.68
CA TYR A 122 12.84 6.93 8.16
C TYR A 122 12.68 8.40 7.76
N LEU A 123 11.54 9.03 8.12
CA LEU A 123 11.38 10.46 7.93
C LEU A 123 12.36 11.23 8.81
N GLU A 124 12.87 12.30 8.24
CA GLU A 124 13.78 13.24 8.88
C GLU A 124 13.17 14.65 8.87
N ALA A 125 13.60 15.49 9.79
CA ALA A 125 13.11 16.87 9.89
C ALA A 125 13.39 17.64 8.60
N GLU A 126 14.49 17.33 7.93
CA GLU A 126 14.92 17.89 6.66
C GLU A 126 14.00 17.52 5.48
N ASN A 127 13.09 16.55 5.68
CA ASN A 127 12.03 16.24 4.72
C ASN A 127 10.89 17.25 4.73
N ILE A 128 10.85 18.17 5.70
CA ILE A 128 9.75 19.11 5.92
C ILE A 128 10.17 20.49 5.44
N ASP A 129 9.47 20.98 4.44
CA ASP A 129 9.53 22.38 4.00
C ASP A 129 8.40 23.13 4.70
N TRP A 130 8.76 23.86 5.76
CA TRP A 130 7.82 24.64 6.56
C TRP A 130 7.32 25.92 5.85
N GLU A 131 8.10 26.44 4.92
CA GLU A 131 7.75 27.63 4.16
C GLU A 131 6.60 27.34 3.18
N ASN A 132 6.67 26.17 2.50
CA ASN A 132 5.67 25.77 1.52
C ASN A 132 4.62 24.79 2.08
N ASN A 133 4.73 24.39 3.34
CA ASN A 133 3.91 23.34 3.98
C ASN A 133 3.92 22.03 3.19
N VAL A 134 5.13 21.54 2.86
CA VAL A 134 5.33 20.34 2.07
C VAL A 134 6.23 19.36 2.81
N ILE A 135 5.85 18.08 2.78
CA ILE A 135 6.74 16.98 3.16
C ILE A 135 7.18 16.22 1.92
N SER A 136 8.49 15.98 1.80
CA SER A 136 9.10 15.29 0.67
C SER A 136 10.01 14.17 1.15
N PHE A 137 9.79 12.95 0.68
CA PHE A 137 10.63 11.80 1.04
C PHE A 137 10.70 10.76 -0.07
N ALA A 138 11.85 10.10 -0.18
CA ALA A 138 12.02 8.96 -1.08
C ALA A 138 11.42 7.69 -0.48
N ARG A 139 10.58 6.99 -1.24
CA ARG A 139 10.01 5.71 -0.81
C ARG A 139 11.08 4.62 -0.78
N LYS A 140 11.25 3.99 0.37
CA LYS A 140 12.30 2.99 0.60
C LYS A 140 12.26 1.80 -0.39
N LYS A 141 11.06 1.42 -0.84
CA LYS A 141 10.89 0.26 -1.72
C LYS A 141 11.14 0.57 -3.21
N THR A 142 10.78 1.77 -3.67
CA THR A 142 10.74 2.12 -5.09
C THR A 142 11.70 3.24 -5.46
N GLY A 143 12.22 3.98 -4.48
CA GLY A 143 13.01 5.18 -4.69
C GLY A 143 12.20 6.38 -5.22
N THR A 144 10.92 6.20 -5.51
CA THR A 144 10.07 7.30 -6.00
C THR A 144 9.85 8.34 -4.89
N ILE A 145 9.91 9.60 -5.25
CA ILE A 145 9.67 10.71 -4.33
C ILE A 145 8.17 10.86 -4.09
N ALA A 146 7.78 10.96 -2.82
CA ALA A 146 6.49 11.46 -2.41
C ALA A 146 6.63 12.94 -2.08
N LEU A 147 5.78 13.77 -2.65
CA LEU A 147 5.70 15.19 -2.38
C LEU A 147 4.25 15.51 -1.99
N MET A 148 4.01 15.88 -0.75
CA MET A 148 2.67 16.06 -0.22
C MET A 148 2.58 17.37 0.56
N ARG A 149 1.55 18.16 0.28
CA ARG A 149 1.19 19.30 1.14
C ARG A 149 0.56 18.81 2.41
N PHE A 150 0.81 19.50 3.51
CA PHE A 150 0.18 19.23 4.79
C PHE A 150 -0.64 20.44 5.27
N ASP A 151 -1.68 20.13 6.01
CA ASP A 151 -2.57 21.09 6.67
C ASP A 151 -2.08 21.42 8.09
N GLU A 152 -2.75 22.33 8.76
CA GLU A 152 -2.42 22.74 10.14
C GLU A 152 -2.55 21.58 11.15
N GLY A 153 -3.48 20.65 10.94
CA GLY A 153 -3.61 19.46 11.78
C GLY A 153 -2.35 18.61 11.75
N MET A 154 -1.83 18.36 10.55
CA MET A 154 -0.57 17.62 10.39
C MET A 154 0.63 18.47 10.85
N ALA A 155 0.63 19.78 10.60
CA ALA A 155 1.68 20.68 11.08
C ALA A 155 1.82 20.65 12.61
N ALA A 156 0.69 20.61 13.34
CA ALA A 156 0.69 20.51 14.81
C ALA A 156 1.38 19.21 15.29
N ILE A 157 1.15 18.08 14.60
CA ILE A 157 1.83 16.82 14.91
C ILE A 157 3.35 16.94 14.64
N LEU A 158 3.71 17.48 13.46
CA LEU A 158 5.10 17.61 13.06
C LEU A 158 5.91 18.53 13.99
N ARG A 159 5.32 19.61 14.51
CA ARG A 159 5.95 20.50 15.50
C ARG A 159 6.25 19.82 16.84
N CYS A 160 5.59 18.72 17.17
CA CYS A 160 5.86 17.93 18.38
C CYS A 160 7.00 16.93 18.20
N LEU A 161 7.56 16.81 17.00
CA LEU A 161 8.64 15.89 16.64
C LEU A 161 10.00 16.61 16.64
N PRO A 162 11.15 15.88 16.62
CA PRO A 162 12.47 16.49 16.55
C PRO A 162 12.61 17.48 15.40
N ALA A 163 13.19 18.65 15.68
CA ALA A 163 13.40 19.71 14.69
C ALA A 163 14.63 19.47 13.78
N SER A 164 15.42 18.42 14.03
CA SER A 164 16.58 18.03 13.22
C SER A 164 16.78 16.52 13.26
N GLY A 165 17.26 15.94 12.18
CA GLY A 165 17.50 14.50 12.04
C GLY A 165 16.23 13.66 12.05
N ALA A 166 16.30 12.44 12.58
CA ALA A 166 15.20 11.49 12.53
C ALA A 166 13.96 11.97 13.31
N LEU A 167 12.78 12.00 12.68
CA LEU A 167 11.52 12.32 13.34
C LEU A 167 11.11 11.22 14.35
N PHE A 168 11.52 9.98 14.10
CA PHE A 168 11.18 8.80 14.92
C PHE A 168 12.46 8.06 15.32
N PRO A 169 13.31 8.62 16.20
CA PRO A 169 14.64 8.08 16.50
C PRO A 169 14.59 6.66 17.08
N TYR A 170 13.64 6.34 17.95
CA TYR A 170 13.46 4.99 18.48
C TYR A 170 12.83 4.05 17.45
N LEU A 171 11.71 4.42 16.84
CA LEU A 171 11.01 3.55 15.88
C LEU A 171 11.83 3.24 14.63
N ARG A 172 12.78 4.12 14.27
CA ARG A 172 13.74 3.88 13.18
C ARG A 172 14.63 2.67 13.46
N THR A 173 14.98 2.40 14.70
CA THR A 173 15.83 1.28 15.10
C THR A 173 15.04 -0.04 15.24
N VAL A 174 13.72 0.04 15.44
CA VAL A 174 12.86 -1.15 15.59
C VAL A 174 12.60 -1.78 14.22
N ARG A 175 12.67 -3.10 14.13
CA ARG A 175 12.38 -3.82 12.89
C ARG A 175 10.91 -3.64 12.49
N ALA A 176 10.64 -3.62 11.19
CA ALA A 176 9.28 -3.47 10.66
C ALA A 176 8.32 -4.57 11.14
N SER A 177 8.82 -5.81 11.32
CA SER A 177 8.04 -6.92 11.89
C SER A 177 7.63 -6.66 13.33
N ASP A 178 8.55 -6.09 14.12
CA ASP A 178 8.35 -5.90 15.55
C ASP A 178 7.40 -4.71 15.78
N ARG A 179 7.55 -3.61 15.03
CA ARG A 179 6.56 -2.52 15.00
C ARG A 179 5.16 -3.03 14.66
N ALA A 180 5.05 -3.91 13.66
CA ALA A 180 3.76 -4.48 13.26
C ALA A 180 3.17 -5.40 14.34
N THR A 181 4.00 -6.18 15.04
CA THR A 181 3.59 -7.06 16.14
C THR A 181 3.14 -6.25 17.34
N GLU A 182 3.90 -5.23 17.74
CA GLU A 182 3.53 -4.32 18.83
C GLU A 182 2.20 -3.61 18.54
N PHE A 183 2.03 -3.07 17.35
CA PHE A 183 0.78 -2.43 16.94
C PHE A 183 -0.40 -3.38 17.04
N LYS A 184 -0.25 -4.61 16.54
CA LYS A 184 -1.29 -5.64 16.60
C LYS A 184 -1.69 -5.94 18.06
N GLN A 185 -0.72 -6.14 18.95
CA GLN A 185 -0.97 -6.40 20.37
C GLN A 185 -1.72 -5.23 21.05
N ARG A 186 -1.39 -3.97 20.70
CA ARG A 186 -2.10 -2.78 21.21
C ARG A 186 -3.54 -2.75 20.76
N CYS A 187 -3.79 -3.01 19.48
CA CYS A 187 -5.13 -3.08 18.92
C CYS A 187 -5.95 -4.21 19.57
N GLU A 188 -5.37 -5.39 19.75
CA GLU A 188 -6.04 -6.53 20.39
C GLU A 188 -6.45 -6.21 21.84
N ARG A 189 -5.63 -5.45 22.59
CA ARG A 189 -5.97 -4.97 23.95
C ARG A 189 -7.12 -3.95 23.96
N LEU A 190 -7.42 -3.34 22.83
CA LEU A 190 -8.58 -2.46 22.63
C LEU A 190 -9.78 -3.18 22.03
N GLY A 191 -9.71 -4.51 21.84
CA GLY A 191 -10.75 -5.28 21.15
C GLY A 191 -10.82 -5.01 19.64
N ILE A 192 -9.81 -4.35 19.08
CA ILE A 192 -9.76 -4.00 17.65
C ILE A 192 -9.03 -5.10 16.90
N HIS A 193 -9.74 -5.79 16.00
CA HIS A 193 -9.23 -6.96 15.28
C HIS A 193 -9.20 -6.75 13.75
N GLY A 194 -8.39 -7.54 13.06
CA GLY A 194 -8.35 -7.56 11.58
C GLY A 194 -7.59 -6.40 10.94
N ILE A 195 -6.90 -5.57 11.75
CA ILE A 195 -6.09 -4.46 11.27
C ILE A 195 -4.59 -4.66 11.51
N THR A 196 -3.81 -3.91 10.77
CA THR A 196 -2.34 -3.84 10.87
C THR A 196 -1.91 -2.39 10.65
N LEU A 197 -0.63 -2.06 10.89
CA LEU A 197 -0.09 -0.72 10.51
C LEU A 197 -0.37 -0.38 9.04
N HIS A 198 -0.42 -1.38 8.16
CA HIS A 198 -0.75 -1.15 6.75
C HIS A 198 -2.22 -0.76 6.53
N SER A 199 -3.11 -0.99 7.51
CA SER A 199 -4.51 -0.60 7.46
C SER A 199 -4.72 0.92 7.46
N TYR A 200 -3.77 1.71 7.97
CA TYR A 200 -3.76 3.16 7.81
C TYR A 200 -3.74 3.58 6.34
N ARG A 201 -3.01 2.84 5.53
CA ARG A 201 -2.92 3.10 4.10
C ARG A 201 -4.23 2.81 3.36
N TYR A 202 -4.97 1.79 3.80
CA TYR A 202 -6.35 1.55 3.35
C TYR A 202 -7.27 2.67 3.80
N ALA A 203 -7.19 3.09 5.07
CA ALA A 203 -7.98 4.18 5.61
C ALA A 203 -7.77 5.48 4.83
N TRP A 204 -6.53 5.82 4.53
CA TRP A 204 -6.21 6.98 3.72
C TRP A 204 -6.81 6.89 2.31
N ALA A 205 -6.64 5.75 1.62
CA ALA A 205 -7.18 5.54 0.28
C ALA A 205 -8.72 5.62 0.24
N GLU A 206 -9.40 5.06 1.24
CA GLU A 206 -10.85 5.13 1.35
C GLU A 206 -11.35 6.54 1.65
N ARG A 207 -10.67 7.28 2.54
CA ARG A 207 -10.98 8.68 2.83
C ARG A 207 -10.79 9.56 1.61
N ALA A 208 -9.68 9.41 0.90
CA ALA A 208 -9.41 10.13 -0.33
C ALA A 208 -10.52 9.89 -1.36
N LYS A 209 -10.94 8.65 -1.53
CA LYS A 209 -12.04 8.31 -2.45
C LYS A 209 -13.37 8.91 -2.02
N ARG A 210 -13.73 8.85 -0.72
CA ARG A 210 -14.98 9.45 -0.20
C ARG A 210 -14.99 10.96 -0.34
N ALA A 211 -13.83 11.60 -0.16
CA ALA A 211 -13.66 13.05 -0.31
C ALA A 211 -13.61 13.51 -1.78
N GLY A 212 -13.73 12.61 -2.76
CA GLY A 212 -13.60 12.98 -4.17
C GLY A 212 -12.17 13.38 -4.58
N TYR A 213 -11.16 13.03 -3.78
CA TYR A 213 -9.77 13.34 -4.09
C TYR A 213 -9.36 12.67 -5.41
N PRO A 214 -8.74 13.37 -6.36
CA PRO A 214 -8.45 12.81 -7.68
C PRO A 214 -7.64 11.52 -7.61
N GLU A 215 -8.13 10.46 -8.30
CA GLU A 215 -7.52 9.13 -8.26
C GLU A 215 -6.03 9.16 -8.61
N ARG A 216 -5.63 10.02 -9.56
CA ARG A 216 -4.24 10.19 -9.97
C ARG A 216 -3.39 10.69 -8.80
N PHE A 217 -3.82 11.72 -8.10
CA PHE A 217 -3.10 12.26 -6.95
C PHE A 217 -3.04 11.24 -5.81
N ALA A 218 -4.12 10.49 -5.58
CA ALA A 218 -4.13 9.42 -4.59
C ALA A 218 -3.16 8.28 -4.93
N GLN A 219 -3.01 7.95 -6.22
CA GLN A 219 -2.00 6.98 -6.67
C GLN A 219 -0.58 7.48 -6.40
N GLU A 220 -0.29 8.73 -6.74
CA GLU A 220 1.02 9.36 -6.51
C GLU A 220 1.33 9.45 -5.01
N ALA A 221 0.38 9.94 -4.20
CA ALA A 221 0.52 10.04 -2.75
C ALA A 221 0.80 8.69 -2.10
N LEU A 222 0.18 7.63 -2.56
CA LEU A 222 0.43 6.27 -2.06
C LEU A 222 1.54 5.54 -2.83
N GLY A 223 2.06 6.04 -3.94
CA GLY A 223 3.08 5.39 -4.78
C GLY A 223 2.58 4.07 -5.38
N HIS A 224 1.34 4.03 -5.84
CA HIS A 224 0.79 2.87 -6.51
C HIS A 224 1.08 2.94 -8.01
N ASN A 225 1.75 1.90 -8.54
CA ASN A 225 2.16 1.86 -9.95
C ASN A 225 1.00 1.61 -10.93
N SER A 226 -0.20 1.28 -10.44
CA SER A 226 -1.37 1.07 -11.31
C SER A 226 -2.68 1.44 -10.63
N LYS A 227 -3.66 1.84 -11.45
CA LYS A 227 -5.05 2.09 -11.00
C LYS A 227 -5.68 0.87 -10.31
N ALA A 228 -5.42 -0.34 -10.83
CA ALA A 228 -5.95 -1.58 -10.26
C ALA A 228 -5.48 -1.80 -8.82
N VAL A 229 -4.19 -1.54 -8.54
CA VAL A 229 -3.64 -1.61 -7.18
C VAL A 229 -4.30 -0.55 -6.30
N HIS A 230 -4.38 0.70 -6.75
CA HIS A 230 -5.01 1.77 -5.97
C HIS A 230 -6.48 1.47 -5.65
N ARG A 231 -7.25 1.04 -6.66
CA ARG A 231 -8.67 0.68 -6.48
C ARG A 231 -8.89 -0.46 -5.50
N ALA A 232 -7.96 -1.41 -5.42
CA ALA A 232 -8.00 -2.47 -4.41
C ALA A 232 -7.87 -1.92 -2.97
N TYR A 233 -7.09 -0.85 -2.77
CA TYR A 233 -6.99 -0.18 -1.46
C TYR A 233 -8.25 0.60 -1.08
N ALA A 234 -8.91 1.24 -2.05
CA ALA A 234 -10.14 2.01 -1.83
C ALA A 234 -11.43 1.20 -2.10
N ARG A 235 -11.33 -0.15 -2.12
CA ARG A 235 -12.44 -1.03 -2.55
C ARG A 235 -13.66 -0.92 -1.65
N GLN A 236 -13.47 -0.77 -0.35
CA GLN A 236 -14.56 -0.75 0.63
C GLN A 236 -15.18 0.64 0.81
N ALA A 237 -14.59 1.69 0.21
CA ALA A 237 -15.16 3.02 0.27
C ALA A 237 -16.47 3.07 -0.52
N LYS A 238 -17.57 3.28 0.18
CA LYS A 238 -18.86 3.62 -0.41
C LYS A 238 -18.86 5.12 -0.71
N VAL A 239 -19.19 5.48 -1.94
CA VAL A 239 -19.34 6.87 -2.38
C VAL A 239 -20.81 7.04 -2.73
N GLU A 240 -21.45 7.98 -2.10
CA GLU A 240 -22.79 8.41 -2.50
C GLU A 240 -22.67 9.16 -3.82
N LEU A 241 -23.36 8.69 -4.84
CA LEU A 241 -23.40 9.36 -6.14
C LEU A 241 -24.48 10.44 -6.08
N PRO A 242 -24.18 11.67 -6.48
CA PRO A 242 -25.20 12.69 -6.61
C PRO A 242 -26.25 12.25 -7.65
N SER A 243 -27.48 12.71 -7.52
CA SER A 243 -28.47 12.46 -8.55
C SER A 243 -28.00 13.11 -9.87
N LEU A 244 -28.34 12.49 -10.99
CA LEU A 244 -27.98 13.05 -12.29
C LEU A 244 -28.53 14.49 -12.46
N GLY A 245 -29.77 14.72 -12.00
CA GLY A 245 -30.39 16.03 -12.05
C GLY A 245 -29.71 17.10 -11.22
N ASP A 246 -29.12 16.74 -10.06
CA ASP A 246 -28.31 17.67 -9.26
C ASP A 246 -27.01 18.04 -10.00
N PHE A 247 -26.41 17.06 -10.64
CA PHE A 247 -25.19 17.25 -11.41
C PHE A 247 -25.43 18.11 -12.65
N GLU A 248 -26.52 17.91 -13.33
CA GLU A 248 -26.97 18.73 -14.48
C GLU A 248 -27.23 20.17 -14.07
N ARG A 249 -27.92 20.40 -12.94
CA ARG A 249 -28.13 21.76 -12.40
C ARG A 249 -26.82 22.45 -12.04
N GLN A 250 -25.91 21.78 -11.36
CA GLN A 250 -24.59 22.36 -11.03
C GLN A 250 -23.80 22.73 -12.29
N ARG A 251 -23.87 21.88 -13.33
CA ARG A 251 -23.21 22.16 -14.60
C ARG A 251 -23.83 23.34 -15.35
N ALA A 252 -25.14 23.49 -15.31
CA ALA A 252 -25.83 24.60 -15.91
C ALA A 252 -25.41 25.93 -15.28
N VAL A 253 -25.41 26.00 -13.93
CA VAL A 253 -24.95 27.20 -13.19
C VAL A 253 -23.46 27.50 -13.49
N PHE A 254 -22.62 26.48 -13.63
CA PHE A 254 -21.21 26.69 -13.99
C PHE A 254 -21.05 27.25 -15.41
N LEU A 255 -21.88 26.83 -16.35
CA LEU A 255 -21.84 27.33 -17.74
C LEU A 255 -22.39 28.76 -17.87
N GLU A 256 -23.41 29.09 -17.09
CA GLU A 256 -23.97 30.45 -17.04
C GLU A 256 -22.98 31.46 -16.43
N ASN A 257 -22.19 31.04 -15.44
CA ASN A 257 -21.20 31.90 -14.78
C ASN A 257 -19.81 31.87 -15.43
N LYS A 258 -19.64 31.20 -16.57
CA LYS A 258 -18.38 31.18 -17.29
C LYS A 258 -18.08 32.55 -17.89
N PRO A 259 -16.95 33.21 -17.57
CA PRO A 259 -16.59 34.46 -18.18
C PRO A 259 -16.51 34.30 -19.70
N PRO A 260 -16.97 35.31 -20.47
CA PRO A 260 -16.92 35.25 -21.93
C PRO A 260 -15.49 35.00 -22.40
N VAL A 261 -15.34 34.01 -23.28
CA VAL A 261 -14.04 33.72 -23.91
C VAL A 261 -13.64 34.99 -24.68
N PRO A 262 -12.46 35.58 -24.45
CA PRO A 262 -12.02 36.71 -25.23
C PRO A 262 -12.00 36.34 -26.71
N VAL A 263 -12.81 37.02 -27.52
CA VAL A 263 -12.79 36.88 -28.98
C VAL A 263 -11.42 37.39 -29.42
N ALA A 264 -10.54 36.48 -29.86
CA ALA A 264 -9.32 36.92 -30.53
C ALA A 264 -9.69 37.71 -31.75
N LEU A 265 -9.38 39.01 -31.75
CA LEU A 265 -9.44 39.84 -32.94
C LEU A 265 -8.55 39.22 -34.03
N VAL A 266 -9.17 38.60 -35.01
CA VAL A 266 -8.49 38.24 -36.26
C VAL A 266 -8.14 39.55 -36.96
N VAL A 267 -6.93 40.04 -36.75
CA VAL A 267 -6.37 41.13 -37.57
C VAL A 267 -6.03 40.50 -38.91
N ASN A 268 -6.91 40.69 -39.88
CA ASN A 268 -6.60 40.46 -41.27
C ASN A 268 -5.54 41.50 -41.67
N GLY A 269 -4.30 41.04 -41.96
CA GLY A 269 -3.25 41.75 -42.65
C GLY A 269 -3.01 41.11 -44.00
#